data_59a1f9de784fbede8cead0dc00aefa83
#
_entry.id   59a1f9de784fbede8cead0dc00aefa83
#
_cell.length_a   1.000
_cell.length_b   1.000
_cell.length_c   1.000
_cell.angle_alpha   90.00
_cell.angle_beta   90.00
_cell.angle_gamma   90.00
#
_symmetry.space_group_name_H-M   'P 1'
#
loop_
_entity.id
_entity.type
_entity.pdbx_description
1 polymer ?
#
loop_
_entity_poly.entity_id
_entity_poly.type
_entity_poly.pdbx_seq_one_letter_code
_entity_poly.pdbx_strand_id
1 'polypeptide(L)'
;MNKKERLVAAIENGTVIDHIPTDKTYQVASLLGLFTLKTPVTIGFNYPSKKVGSKGIIKVSDKFFTDDEVSRLSVVAPNVILSIIRDYEVVEKRSVVTPSEIKGIVKCNNPKCITNNEPMKTHFHVENGILTCHYCEKEQ
;
A
#
# COMPACT_ATOMS: atom_id res chain seq x y z
N MET A 1 -20.00 -6.16 -16.35
CA MET A 1 -18.88 -7.03 -15.91
C MET A 1 -19.31 -8.49 -15.99
N ASN A 2 -18.54 -9.32 -16.65
CA ASN A 2 -18.89 -10.73 -16.73
C ASN A 2 -18.36 -11.50 -15.49
N LYS A 3 -18.83 -12.74 -15.29
CA LYS A 3 -18.48 -13.54 -14.12
C LYS A 3 -16.99 -13.82 -13.98
N LYS A 4 -16.24 -13.89 -15.09
CA LYS A 4 -14.81 -14.17 -15.06
C LYS A 4 -13.98 -13.03 -14.45
N GLU A 5 -14.53 -11.83 -14.48
CA GLU A 5 -13.86 -10.63 -13.95
C GLU A 5 -14.14 -10.42 -12.47
N ARG A 6 -15.07 -11.18 -11.90
CA ARG A 6 -15.48 -11.09 -10.49
C ARG A 6 -14.93 -12.24 -9.66
N LEU A 7 -13.62 -12.40 -9.64
CA LEU A 7 -12.97 -13.42 -8.82
C LEU A 7 -13.06 -13.08 -7.33
N VAL A 8 -13.30 -11.81 -7.00
CA VAL A 8 -13.46 -11.32 -5.64
C VAL A 8 -14.84 -10.66 -5.53
N ALA A 9 -15.54 -10.89 -4.44
CA ALA A 9 -16.89 -10.33 -4.23
C ALA A 9 -16.89 -8.80 -4.32
N ALA A 10 -17.93 -8.24 -4.91
CA ALA A 10 -18.11 -6.79 -4.98
C ALA A 10 -18.45 -6.21 -3.61
N ILE A 11 -18.05 -4.97 -3.36
CA ILE A 11 -18.41 -4.22 -2.16
C ILE A 11 -19.33 -3.06 -2.52
N GLU A 12 -20.22 -2.71 -1.60
CA GLU A 12 -21.15 -1.61 -1.81
C GLU A 12 -20.43 -0.26 -1.70
N ASN A 13 -19.71 -0.04 -0.61
CA ASN A 13 -18.94 1.16 -0.36
C ASN A 13 -17.59 0.77 0.22
N GLY A 14 -16.56 1.51 -0.10
CA GLY A 14 -15.24 1.30 0.46
C GLY A 14 -14.13 1.50 -0.55
N THR A 15 -13.03 0.78 -0.35
CA THR A 15 -11.83 0.92 -1.18
C THR A 15 -11.37 -0.45 -1.67
N VAL A 16 -11.00 -0.50 -2.94
CA VAL A 16 -10.31 -1.67 -3.53
C VAL A 16 -8.88 -1.26 -3.83
N ILE A 17 -7.94 -2.05 -3.34
CA ILE A 17 -6.51 -1.88 -3.63
C ILE A 17 -6.13 -3.01 -4.58
N ASP A 18 -5.77 -2.66 -5.81
CA ASP A 18 -5.45 -3.61 -6.86
C ASP A 18 -4.00 -3.46 -7.34
N HIS A 19 -3.53 -4.43 -8.09
CA HIS A 19 -2.17 -4.48 -8.62
C HIS A 19 -1.08 -4.52 -7.54
N ILE A 20 -1.39 -5.10 -6.39
CA ILE A 20 -0.39 -5.32 -5.34
C ILE A 20 0.45 -6.53 -5.76
N PRO A 21 1.79 -6.44 -5.78
CA PRO A 21 2.60 -7.64 -5.96
C PRO A 21 2.21 -8.68 -4.91
N THR A 22 2.01 -9.94 -5.32
CA THR A 22 1.50 -10.98 -4.40
C THR A 22 2.31 -11.06 -3.11
N ASP A 23 3.63 -10.99 -3.19
CA ASP A 23 4.54 -11.07 -2.04
C ASP A 23 4.47 -9.84 -1.12
N LYS A 24 3.84 -8.75 -1.55
CA LYS A 24 3.66 -7.52 -0.77
C LYS A 24 2.27 -7.39 -0.15
N THR A 25 1.34 -8.27 -0.49
CA THR A 25 -0.06 -8.14 -0.06
C THR A 25 -0.21 -8.15 1.46
N TYR A 26 0.49 -9.04 2.15
CA TYR A 26 0.48 -9.08 3.61
C TYR A 26 1.03 -7.78 4.23
N GLN A 27 2.14 -7.28 3.69
CA GLN A 27 2.75 -6.03 4.16
C GLN A 27 1.80 -4.84 4.01
N VAL A 28 1.08 -4.76 2.90
CA VAL A 28 0.08 -3.71 2.66
C VAL A 28 -1.03 -3.80 3.70
N ALA A 29 -1.58 -4.99 3.92
CA ALA A 29 -2.65 -5.20 4.90
C ALA A 29 -2.19 -4.83 6.32
N SER A 30 -0.97 -5.21 6.69
CA SER A 30 -0.38 -4.89 7.99
C SER A 30 -0.14 -3.40 8.15
N LEU A 31 0.44 -2.77 7.13
CA LEU A 31 0.72 -1.33 7.13
C LEU A 31 -0.54 -0.49 7.34
N LEU A 32 -1.63 -0.87 6.71
CA LEU A 32 -2.90 -0.16 6.79
C LEU A 32 -3.75 -0.57 8.01
N GLY A 33 -3.25 -1.48 8.84
CA GLY A 33 -3.95 -1.91 10.05
C GLY A 33 -5.24 -2.67 9.79
N LEU A 34 -5.35 -3.36 8.65
CA LEU A 34 -6.61 -3.99 8.23
C LEU A 34 -7.04 -5.14 9.12
N PHE A 35 -6.09 -5.79 9.82
CA PHE A 35 -6.41 -6.91 10.72
C PHE A 35 -7.13 -6.49 11.99
N THR A 36 -7.17 -5.19 12.29
CA THR A 36 -7.86 -4.64 13.46
C THR A 36 -9.21 -4.04 13.13
N LEU A 37 -9.57 -3.98 11.86
CA LEU A 37 -10.85 -3.41 11.43
C LEU A 37 -12.02 -4.32 11.76
N LYS A 38 -13.17 -3.72 12.04
CA LYS A 38 -14.43 -4.41 12.32
C LYS A 38 -15.29 -4.63 11.09
N THR A 39 -15.01 -3.90 10.01
CA THR A 39 -15.72 -4.03 8.74
C THR A 39 -15.17 -5.19 7.94
N PRO A 40 -15.95 -5.78 7.02
CA PRO A 40 -15.45 -6.87 6.19
C PRO A 40 -14.25 -6.47 5.33
N VAL A 41 -13.23 -7.31 5.34
CA VAL A 41 -12.03 -7.16 4.52
C VAL A 41 -11.80 -8.45 3.76
N THR A 42 -11.61 -8.34 2.45
CA THR A 42 -11.29 -9.47 1.59
C THR A 42 -9.89 -9.29 1.04
N ILE A 43 -9.05 -10.31 1.20
CA ILE A 43 -7.68 -10.31 0.71
C ILE A 43 -7.49 -11.53 -0.19
N GLY A 44 -7.06 -11.31 -1.42
CA GLY A 44 -6.76 -12.38 -2.35
C GLY A 44 -5.34 -12.29 -2.88
N PHE A 45 -4.75 -13.43 -3.23
CA PHE A 45 -3.40 -13.53 -3.76
C PHE A 45 -3.39 -14.32 -5.07
N ASN A 46 -2.27 -14.19 -5.78
CA ASN A 46 -1.96 -15.04 -6.93
C ASN A 46 -2.93 -14.90 -8.11
N TYR A 47 -3.56 -13.76 -8.24
CA TYR A 47 -4.36 -13.46 -9.43
C TYR A 47 -3.45 -13.14 -10.60
N PRO A 48 -3.76 -13.63 -11.82
CA PRO A 48 -2.94 -13.33 -12.99
C PRO A 48 -2.89 -11.82 -13.25
N SER A 49 -1.71 -11.31 -13.55
CA SER A 49 -1.50 -9.90 -13.88
C SER A 49 -0.43 -9.77 -14.95
N LYS A 50 -0.75 -9.07 -16.02
CA LYS A 50 0.23 -8.74 -17.05
C LYS A 50 1.26 -7.73 -16.57
N LYS A 51 0.90 -6.94 -15.54
CA LYS A 51 1.71 -5.83 -15.05
C LYS A 51 2.75 -6.26 -14.03
N VAL A 52 2.42 -7.22 -13.16
CA VAL A 52 3.28 -7.63 -12.04
C VAL A 52 3.45 -9.14 -11.94
N GLY A 53 3.03 -9.90 -12.97
CA GLY A 53 3.09 -11.37 -12.98
C GLY A 53 1.94 -12.00 -12.23
N SER A 54 1.95 -11.95 -10.92
CA SER A 54 0.80 -12.28 -10.10
C SER A 54 0.53 -11.14 -9.12
N LYS A 55 -0.73 -10.94 -8.80
CA LYS A 55 -1.14 -9.79 -7.97
C LYS A 55 -2.01 -10.22 -6.81
N GLY A 56 -1.99 -9.38 -5.77
CA GLY A 56 -2.95 -9.40 -4.69
C GLY A 56 -3.99 -8.32 -4.88
N ILE A 57 -5.17 -8.55 -4.32
CA ILE A 57 -6.28 -7.60 -4.30
C ILE A 57 -6.79 -7.52 -2.87
N ILE A 58 -7.05 -6.32 -2.39
CA ILE A 58 -7.65 -6.09 -1.08
C ILE A 58 -8.91 -5.26 -1.25
N LYS A 59 -10.01 -5.73 -0.68
CA LYS A 59 -11.28 -4.98 -0.64
C LYS A 59 -11.63 -4.69 0.80
N VAL A 60 -11.83 -3.43 1.13
CA VAL A 60 -12.15 -2.98 2.48
C VAL A 60 -13.50 -2.27 2.46
N SER A 61 -14.50 -2.89 3.10
CA SER A 61 -15.84 -2.31 3.20
C SER A 61 -15.86 -1.13 4.16
N ASP A 62 -16.57 -0.07 3.77
CA ASP A 62 -16.84 1.11 4.60
C ASP A 62 -15.59 1.84 5.12
N LYS A 63 -14.48 1.72 4.41
CA LYS A 63 -13.24 2.41 4.76
C LYS A 63 -12.69 3.17 3.55
N PHE A 64 -12.40 4.45 3.76
CA PHE A 64 -11.73 5.31 2.79
C PHE A 64 -10.43 5.80 3.41
N PHE A 65 -9.34 5.67 2.66
CA PHE A 65 -8.01 5.97 3.19
C PHE A 65 -7.65 7.44 3.03
N THR A 66 -6.96 7.98 4.04
CA THR A 66 -6.46 9.36 4.01
C THR A 66 -5.24 9.48 3.10
N ASP A 67 -4.87 10.70 2.72
CA ASP A 67 -3.67 10.94 1.92
C ASP A 67 -2.41 10.44 2.62
N ASP A 68 -2.33 10.54 3.95
CA ASP A 68 -1.22 10.02 4.73
C ASP A 68 -1.13 8.48 4.61
N GLU A 69 -2.26 7.80 4.74
CA GLU A 69 -2.31 6.33 4.57
C GLU A 69 -1.91 5.91 3.15
N VAL A 70 -2.35 6.65 2.15
CA VAL A 70 -1.99 6.40 0.75
C VAL A 70 -0.49 6.62 0.52
N SER A 71 0.10 7.64 1.14
CA SER A 71 1.53 7.89 1.06
C SER A 71 2.35 6.74 1.66
N ARG A 72 1.91 6.20 2.78
CA ARG A 72 2.53 5.02 3.39
C ARG A 72 2.47 3.81 2.48
N LEU A 73 1.32 3.61 1.86
CA LEU A 73 1.12 2.51 0.90
C LEU A 73 2.08 2.61 -0.28
N SER A 74 2.33 3.80 -0.79
CA SER A 74 3.22 4.01 -1.94
C SER A 74 4.65 3.56 -1.69
N VAL A 75 5.09 3.55 -0.45
CA VAL A 75 6.44 3.11 -0.06
C VAL A 75 6.60 1.60 -0.24
N VAL A 76 5.58 0.85 0.11
CA VAL A 76 5.60 -0.63 0.06
C VAL A 76 5.23 -1.14 -1.33
N ALA A 77 4.25 -0.50 -1.96
CA ALA A 77 3.71 -0.96 -3.24
C ALA A 77 3.40 0.25 -4.15
N PRO A 78 4.41 0.80 -4.82
CA PRO A 78 4.26 2.06 -5.56
C PRO A 78 3.38 1.98 -6.81
N ASN A 79 3.06 0.78 -7.28
CA ASN A 79 2.29 0.60 -8.52
C ASN A 79 0.85 0.18 -8.29
N VAL A 80 0.36 0.24 -7.06
CA VAL A 80 -1.02 -0.12 -6.76
C VAL A 80 -2.00 0.93 -7.29
N ILE A 81 -3.21 0.48 -7.53
CA ILE A 81 -4.31 1.34 -7.95
C ILE A 81 -5.40 1.24 -6.88
N LEU A 82 -5.81 2.40 -6.38
CA LEU A 82 -6.91 2.52 -5.43
C LEU A 82 -8.18 2.85 -6.19
N SER A 83 -9.23 2.07 -5.98
CA SER A 83 -10.55 2.35 -6.52
C SER A 83 -11.49 2.68 -5.37
N ILE A 84 -12.13 3.83 -5.44
CA ILE A 84 -13.14 4.25 -4.47
C ILE A 84 -14.48 3.75 -4.96
N ILE A 85 -15.17 2.98 -4.12
CA ILE A 85 -16.44 2.35 -4.46
C ILE A 85 -17.56 3.03 -3.69
N ARG A 86 -18.64 3.39 -4.40
CA ARG A 86 -19.88 3.86 -3.81
C ARG A 86 -21.04 3.27 -4.58
N ASP A 87 -22.01 2.70 -3.87
CA ASP A 87 -23.18 2.05 -4.45
C ASP A 87 -22.79 1.00 -5.51
N TYR A 88 -21.79 0.17 -5.18
CA TYR A 88 -21.24 -0.89 -6.04
C TYR A 88 -20.52 -0.40 -7.29
N GLU A 89 -20.30 0.91 -7.44
CA GLU A 89 -19.65 1.48 -8.62
C GLU A 89 -18.34 2.15 -8.28
N VAL A 90 -17.38 2.07 -9.19
CA VAL A 90 -16.11 2.79 -9.07
C VAL A 90 -16.37 4.25 -9.41
N VAL A 91 -16.27 5.12 -8.40
CA VAL A 91 -16.46 6.57 -8.57
C VAL A 91 -15.15 7.31 -8.78
N GLU A 92 -14.03 6.71 -8.39
CA GLU A 92 -12.70 7.30 -8.55
C GLU A 92 -11.66 6.20 -8.62
N LYS A 93 -10.65 6.36 -9.48
CA LYS A 93 -9.44 5.53 -9.48
C LYS A 93 -8.24 6.45 -9.30
N ARG A 94 -7.34 6.08 -8.40
CA ARG A 94 -6.12 6.83 -8.12
C ARG A 94 -4.92 5.91 -8.17
N SER A 95 -3.87 6.36 -8.86
CA SER A 95 -2.54 5.75 -8.70
C SER A 95 -1.89 6.37 -7.48
N VAL A 96 -1.16 5.58 -6.71
CA VAL A 96 -0.40 6.13 -5.58
C VAL A 96 0.88 6.76 -6.10
N VAL A 97 1.29 7.86 -5.46
CA VAL A 97 2.52 8.57 -5.80
C VAL A 97 3.43 8.55 -4.60
N THR A 98 4.66 8.06 -4.78
CA THR A 98 5.67 8.08 -3.72
C THR A 98 6.17 9.49 -3.54
N PRO A 99 6.09 10.06 -2.33
CA PRO A 99 6.61 11.40 -2.08
C PRO A 99 8.14 11.42 -2.18
N SER A 100 8.72 12.61 -2.36
CA SER A 100 10.18 12.78 -2.42
C SER A 100 10.87 12.58 -1.08
N GLU A 101 10.12 12.71 0.02
CA GLU A 101 10.62 12.50 1.36
C GLU A 101 9.65 11.66 2.18
N ILE A 102 10.16 10.78 3.02
CA ILE A 102 9.40 9.89 3.89
C ILE A 102 9.94 10.03 5.31
N LYS A 103 9.06 10.38 6.26
CA LYS A 103 9.44 10.59 7.65
C LYS A 103 8.64 9.70 8.59
N GLY A 104 9.34 8.93 9.44
CA GLY A 104 8.72 8.16 10.51
C GLY A 104 7.90 6.94 10.08
N ILE A 105 8.01 6.49 8.83
CA ILE A 105 7.22 5.39 8.28
C ILE A 105 8.06 4.11 8.16
N VAL A 106 9.28 4.25 7.62
CA VAL A 106 10.16 3.13 7.32
C VAL A 106 11.34 3.13 8.28
N LYS A 107 11.73 1.95 8.75
CA LYS A 107 12.92 1.78 9.57
C LYS A 107 14.15 1.72 8.69
N CYS A 108 15.25 2.35 9.12
CA CYS A 108 16.54 2.25 8.41
C CYS A 108 17.12 0.84 8.58
N ASN A 109 17.59 0.25 7.49
CA ASN A 109 18.19 -1.09 7.49
C ASN A 109 19.60 -1.12 8.07
N ASN A 110 20.22 0.02 8.29
CA ASN A 110 21.54 0.11 8.89
C ASN A 110 21.42 0.06 10.42
N PRO A 111 21.86 -1.02 11.08
CA PRO A 111 21.75 -1.12 12.54
C PRO A 111 22.57 -0.06 13.30
N LYS A 112 23.55 0.55 12.64
CA LYS A 112 24.39 1.61 13.23
C LYS A 112 23.81 3.00 13.02
N CYS A 113 22.70 3.14 12.26
CA CYS A 113 22.07 4.44 12.07
C CYS A 113 21.57 5.00 13.39
N ILE A 114 21.74 6.31 13.60
CA ILE A 114 21.25 6.98 14.81
C ILE A 114 19.77 6.77 15.06
N THR A 115 18.96 6.66 14.00
CA THR A 115 17.51 6.42 14.12
C THR A 115 17.16 5.08 14.75
N ASN A 116 18.09 4.12 14.74
CA ASN A 116 17.94 2.81 15.38
C ASN A 116 18.48 2.77 16.80
N ASN A 117 19.20 3.81 17.22
CA ASN A 117 19.89 3.87 18.51
C ASN A 117 19.38 4.99 19.42
N GLU A 118 18.57 5.89 18.90
CA GLU A 118 17.96 7.00 19.61
C GLU A 118 16.46 7.05 19.31
N PRO A 119 15.62 7.55 20.24
CA PRO A 119 14.18 7.65 20.03
C PRO A 119 13.82 8.81 19.09
N MET A 120 14.06 8.62 17.79
CA MET A 120 13.80 9.65 16.80
C MET A 120 13.16 9.05 15.55
N LYS A 121 12.45 9.89 14.81
CA LYS A 121 11.82 9.47 13.56
C LYS A 121 12.84 9.30 12.46
N THR A 122 12.64 8.31 11.60
CA THR A 122 13.44 8.15 10.38
C THR A 122 13.09 9.23 9.37
N HIS A 123 14.03 9.50 8.49
CA HIS A 123 13.83 10.44 7.39
C HIS A 123 14.58 9.90 6.17
N PHE A 124 13.84 9.65 5.10
CA PHE A 124 14.41 9.15 3.84
C PHE A 124 14.11 10.12 2.72
N HIS A 125 15.04 10.21 1.78
CA HIS A 125 14.83 10.88 0.50
C HIS A 125 14.56 9.81 -0.54
N VAL A 126 13.62 10.09 -1.43
CA VAL A 126 13.23 9.15 -2.50
C VAL A 126 13.59 9.78 -3.84
N GLU A 127 14.43 9.08 -4.60
CA GLU A 127 14.82 9.48 -5.95
C GLU A 127 14.85 8.22 -6.83
N ASN A 128 14.11 8.26 -7.95
CA ASN A 128 14.01 7.13 -8.87
C ASN A 128 13.64 5.81 -8.19
N GLY A 129 12.76 5.86 -7.18
CA GLY A 129 12.33 4.69 -6.44
C GLY A 129 13.32 4.19 -5.38
N ILE A 130 14.45 4.86 -5.21
CA ILE A 130 15.49 4.48 -4.24
C ILE A 130 15.35 5.34 -3.00
N LEU A 131 15.29 4.70 -1.82
CA LEU A 131 15.24 5.37 -0.53
C LEU A 131 16.65 5.53 0.01
N THR A 132 17.02 6.75 0.35
CA THR A 132 18.33 7.07 0.96
C THR A 132 18.08 7.69 2.33
N CYS A 133 18.68 7.11 3.37
CA CYS A 133 18.55 7.63 4.73
C CYS A 133 19.19 9.02 4.84
N HIS A 134 18.42 9.97 5.38
CA HIS A 134 18.88 11.34 5.60
C HIS A 134 20.08 11.40 6.56
N TYR A 135 20.11 10.52 7.54
CA TYR A 135 21.12 10.56 8.61
C TYR A 135 22.38 9.75 8.30
N CYS A 136 22.25 8.50 7.88
CA CYS A 136 23.41 7.64 7.59
C CYS A 136 23.78 7.60 6.10
N GLU A 137 22.92 8.17 5.24
CA GLU A 137 23.13 8.29 3.79
C GLU A 137 23.20 6.95 3.04
N LYS A 138 22.78 5.86 3.67
CA LYS A 138 22.73 4.55 3.02
C LYS A 138 21.41 4.31 2.28
N GLU A 139 21.52 3.71 1.11
CA GLU A 139 20.37 3.26 0.34
C GLU A 139 19.75 2.03 0.98
N GLN A 140 18.41 1.92 0.86
CA GLN A 140 17.66 0.81 1.45
C GLN A 140 17.25 -0.23 0.42
#